data_d829b4b1f63aa59477bd2b434b8a3d4f
#
_entry.id   d829b4b1f63aa59477bd2b434b8a3d4f
#
_cell.length_a   1.000
_cell.length_b   1.000
_cell.length_c   1.000
_cell.angle_alpha   90.00
_cell.angle_beta   90.00
_cell.angle_gamma   90.00
#
_symmetry.space_group_name_H-M   'P 1'
#
loop_
_entity.id
_entity.type
_entity.pdbx_description
1 polymer ?
#
loop_
_entity_poly.entity_id
_entity_poly.type
_entity_poly.pdbx_seq_one_letter_code
_entity_poly.pdbx_strand_id
1 'polypeptide(L)'
;RDEFWKKYSIWCQDNNIVSTLMRLSLFKNQILTPIGEVTSPYGNIVRSLTMKEDELWYDYKHAVRKNVKRAVNSGLKIEIDASGKKLNDFLEIYHSTMDRVEAKGQYYFSTDYFKEIIEKLPKNFVFFHVLYKEKIISTELVLVSSKNIYSFLGGTISEYNNMRPNNFLKHENISYRRGGFYR
;
A
#
# COMPACT_ATOMS: atom_id res chain seq x y z
N ARG A 1 -1.00 -29.86 5.21
CA ARG A 1 -1.39 -29.11 4.01
C ARG A 1 -2.64 -29.72 3.38
N ASP A 2 -2.61 -30.99 3.03
CA ASP A 2 -3.75 -31.72 2.45
C ASP A 2 -4.92 -31.81 3.43
N GLU A 3 -4.62 -31.95 4.73
CA GLU A 3 -5.63 -31.91 5.79
C GLU A 3 -6.36 -30.58 5.87
N PHE A 4 -5.67 -29.44 5.67
CA PHE A 4 -6.30 -28.12 5.63
C PHE A 4 -7.31 -28.04 4.49
N TRP A 5 -6.92 -28.42 3.28
CA TRP A 5 -7.82 -28.36 2.12
C TRP A 5 -9.00 -29.32 2.25
N LYS A 6 -8.78 -30.49 2.84
CA LYS A 6 -9.87 -31.43 3.14
C LYS A 6 -10.89 -30.83 4.11
N LYS A 7 -10.43 -30.25 5.22
CA LYS A 7 -11.32 -29.57 6.19
C LYS A 7 -12.01 -28.36 5.57
N TYR A 8 -11.30 -27.60 4.75
CA TYR A 8 -11.86 -26.45 4.06
C TYR A 8 -12.96 -26.86 3.07
N SER A 9 -12.75 -27.93 2.30
CA SER A 9 -13.76 -28.44 1.37
C SER A 9 -15.02 -28.92 2.09
N ILE A 10 -14.87 -29.64 3.22
CA ILE A 10 -16.00 -30.05 4.06
C ILE A 10 -16.75 -28.82 4.57
N TRP A 11 -16.03 -27.84 5.12
CA TRP A 11 -16.64 -26.59 5.61
C TRP A 11 -17.38 -25.85 4.50
N CYS A 12 -16.84 -25.78 3.29
CA CYS A 12 -17.53 -25.19 2.14
C CYS A 12 -18.85 -25.91 1.81
N GLN A 13 -18.84 -27.25 1.83
CA GLN A 13 -20.05 -28.04 1.61
C GLN A 13 -21.11 -27.80 2.69
N ASP A 14 -20.71 -27.84 3.96
CA ASP A 14 -21.60 -27.62 5.11
C ASP A 14 -22.21 -26.22 5.13
N ASN A 15 -21.52 -25.21 4.54
CA ASN A 15 -21.96 -23.82 4.47
C ASN A 15 -22.51 -23.42 3.09
N ASN A 16 -22.76 -24.37 2.18
CA ASN A 16 -23.28 -24.13 0.83
C ASN A 16 -22.43 -23.11 0.02
N ILE A 17 -21.11 -23.12 0.21
CA ILE A 17 -20.18 -22.26 -0.55
C ILE A 17 -19.96 -22.87 -1.93
N VAL A 18 -20.45 -22.21 -2.96
CA VAL A 18 -20.39 -22.69 -4.36
C VAL A 18 -19.03 -22.39 -5.01
N SER A 19 -18.44 -21.25 -4.65
CA SER A 19 -17.15 -20.84 -5.21
C SER A 19 -16.35 -20.00 -4.23
N THR A 20 -15.02 -20.03 -4.37
CA THR A 20 -14.10 -19.23 -3.53
C THR A 20 -13.09 -18.53 -4.42
N LEU A 21 -12.95 -17.22 -4.23
CA LEU A 21 -11.89 -16.42 -4.81
C LEU A 21 -10.82 -16.14 -3.75
N MET A 22 -9.59 -16.60 -4.00
CA MET A 22 -8.47 -16.39 -3.10
C MET A 22 -7.45 -15.43 -3.72
N ARG A 23 -7.05 -14.41 -2.97
CA ARG A 23 -5.88 -13.60 -3.32
C ARG A 23 -4.66 -14.20 -2.63
N LEU A 24 -3.74 -14.69 -3.42
CA LEU A 24 -2.52 -15.30 -2.91
C LEU A 24 -1.46 -14.26 -2.58
N SER A 25 -0.56 -14.59 -1.63
CA SER A 25 0.62 -13.78 -1.36
C SER A 25 1.52 -13.68 -2.60
N LEU A 26 2.23 -12.56 -2.75
CA LEU A 26 3.26 -12.37 -3.77
C LEU A 26 4.52 -13.25 -3.53
N PHE A 27 4.66 -13.79 -2.34
CA PHE A 27 5.84 -14.55 -1.92
C PHE A 27 5.50 -16.03 -1.85
N LYS A 28 6.16 -16.84 -2.69
CA LYS A 28 5.89 -18.29 -2.82
C LYS A 28 5.98 -19.06 -1.50
N ASN A 29 6.88 -18.67 -0.61
CA ASN A 29 7.06 -19.31 0.70
C ASN A 29 5.93 -19.01 1.70
N GLN A 30 5.02 -18.09 1.37
CA GLN A 30 3.85 -17.73 2.17
C GLN A 30 2.54 -18.29 1.59
N ILE A 31 2.61 -19.06 0.53
CA ILE A 31 1.45 -19.58 -0.16
C ILE A 31 1.24 -21.04 0.24
N LEU A 32 0.06 -21.34 0.81
CA LEU A 32 -0.50 -22.68 0.73
C LEU A 32 -0.84 -22.92 -0.74
N THR A 33 -0.28 -23.99 -1.35
CA THR A 33 -0.63 -24.33 -2.73
C THR A 33 -2.14 -24.52 -2.80
N PRO A 34 -2.86 -23.67 -3.53
CA PRO A 34 -4.32 -23.78 -3.63
C PRO A 34 -4.74 -25.02 -4.40
N ILE A 35 -5.97 -25.46 -4.14
CA ILE A 35 -6.68 -26.36 -5.03
C ILE A 35 -7.47 -25.49 -6.01
N GLY A 36 -7.41 -25.82 -7.30
CA GLY A 36 -8.10 -25.07 -8.34
C GLY A 36 -7.16 -24.32 -9.28
N GLU A 37 -7.75 -23.51 -10.14
CA GLU A 37 -7.02 -22.74 -11.14
C GLU A 37 -6.37 -21.50 -10.52
N VAL A 38 -5.09 -21.31 -10.80
CA VAL A 38 -4.32 -20.13 -10.37
C VAL A 38 -4.04 -19.26 -11.58
N THR A 39 -4.59 -18.07 -11.58
CA THR A 39 -4.34 -17.06 -12.61
C THR A 39 -3.50 -15.91 -12.07
N SER A 40 -2.66 -15.32 -12.91
CA SER A 40 -1.88 -14.13 -12.59
C SER A 40 -2.15 -13.04 -13.62
N PRO A 41 -3.29 -12.32 -13.50
CA PRO A 41 -3.72 -11.36 -14.51
C PRO A 41 -2.85 -10.11 -14.59
N TYR A 42 -2.11 -9.78 -13.52
CA TYR A 42 -1.31 -8.56 -13.43
C TYR A 42 0.05 -8.82 -12.79
N GLY A 43 1.08 -8.12 -13.32
CA GLY A 43 2.39 -8.07 -12.68
C GLY A 43 2.37 -7.21 -11.42
N ASN A 44 3.15 -7.60 -10.42
CA ASN A 44 3.40 -6.81 -9.22
C ASN A 44 4.85 -6.35 -9.18
N ILE A 45 5.09 -5.19 -8.57
CA ILE A 45 6.44 -4.67 -8.37
C ILE A 45 6.84 -5.00 -6.94
N VAL A 46 7.85 -5.83 -6.80
CA VAL A 46 8.47 -6.19 -5.52
C VAL A 46 9.89 -5.66 -5.50
N ARG A 47 10.28 -5.03 -4.40
CA ARG A 47 11.62 -4.49 -4.23
C ARG A 47 12.25 -4.99 -2.93
N SER A 48 13.49 -5.43 -3.01
CA SER A 48 14.29 -5.74 -1.83
C SER A 48 14.65 -4.44 -1.11
N LEU A 49 14.41 -4.39 0.20
CA LEU A 49 14.78 -3.27 1.07
C LEU A 49 16.05 -3.55 1.88
N THR A 50 16.75 -4.65 1.58
CA THR A 50 18.04 -5.01 2.21
C THR A 50 19.25 -4.33 1.55
N MET A 51 19.05 -3.77 0.35
CA MET A 51 20.08 -3.01 -0.37
C MET A 51 20.47 -1.73 0.39
N LYS A 52 21.69 -1.25 0.20
CA LYS A 52 22.11 0.06 0.73
C LYS A 52 21.30 1.20 0.09
N GLU A 53 21.24 2.32 0.75
CA GLU A 53 20.44 3.47 0.29
C GLU A 53 20.91 3.97 -1.08
N ASP A 54 22.21 4.10 -1.25
CA ASP A 54 22.81 4.50 -2.54
C ASP A 54 22.49 3.51 -3.64
N GLU A 55 22.58 2.21 -3.34
CA GLU A 55 22.23 1.16 -4.29
C GLU A 55 20.76 1.25 -4.71
N LEU A 56 19.85 1.44 -3.73
CA LEU A 56 18.43 1.64 -4.00
C LEU A 56 18.18 2.89 -4.84
N TRP A 57 18.88 3.98 -4.54
CA TRP A 57 18.76 5.22 -5.29
C TRP A 57 19.22 5.07 -6.73
N TYR A 58 20.38 4.45 -6.96
CA TYR A 58 20.92 4.28 -8.31
C TYR A 58 20.17 3.22 -9.11
N ASP A 59 19.50 2.27 -8.48
CA ASP A 59 18.65 1.28 -9.13
C ASP A 59 17.31 1.89 -9.62
N TYR A 60 16.90 3.06 -9.17
CA TYR A 60 15.78 3.76 -9.78
C TYR A 60 16.08 4.14 -11.22
N LYS A 61 15.05 4.01 -12.09
CA LYS A 61 15.12 4.62 -13.43
C LYS A 61 15.43 6.12 -13.30
N HIS A 62 16.21 6.65 -14.24
CA HIS A 62 16.59 8.08 -14.25
C HIS A 62 15.40 9.03 -14.09
N ALA A 63 14.28 8.73 -14.76
CA ALA A 63 13.05 9.52 -14.65
C ALA A 63 12.48 9.57 -13.22
N VAL A 64 12.56 8.45 -12.45
CA VAL A 64 12.10 8.39 -11.06
C VAL A 64 12.98 9.29 -10.19
N ARG A 65 14.31 9.18 -10.32
CA ARG A 65 15.25 10.06 -9.57
C ARG A 65 15.01 11.54 -9.86
N LYS A 66 14.78 11.88 -11.14
CA LYS A 66 14.44 13.25 -11.56
C LYS A 66 13.14 13.72 -10.91
N ASN A 67 12.13 12.86 -10.84
CA ASN A 67 10.83 13.19 -10.24
C ASN A 67 10.95 13.39 -8.72
N VAL A 68 11.70 12.54 -8.01
CA VAL A 68 11.93 12.69 -6.57
C VAL A 68 12.69 14.00 -6.30
N LYS A 69 13.78 14.29 -7.03
CA LYS A 69 14.50 15.57 -6.91
C LYS A 69 13.61 16.78 -7.19
N ARG A 70 12.72 16.70 -8.18
CA ARG A 70 11.75 17.75 -8.47
C ARG A 70 10.80 17.98 -7.30
N ALA A 71 10.30 16.92 -6.69
CA ALA A 71 9.41 17.01 -5.53
C ALA A 71 10.09 17.69 -4.35
N VAL A 72 11.31 17.28 -4.02
CA VAL A 72 12.13 17.90 -2.96
C VAL A 72 12.38 19.39 -3.25
N ASN A 73 12.77 19.72 -4.47
CA ASN A 73 13.02 21.11 -4.88
C ASN A 73 11.75 21.97 -4.90
N SER A 74 10.58 21.35 -5.03
CA SER A 74 9.28 22.03 -4.92
C SER A 74 8.87 22.31 -3.47
N GLY A 75 9.69 21.92 -2.49
CA GLY A 75 9.43 22.13 -1.06
C GLY A 75 8.39 21.15 -0.49
N LEU A 76 8.22 19.98 -1.10
CA LEU A 76 7.36 18.94 -0.53
C LEU A 76 8.00 18.35 0.72
N LYS A 77 7.17 18.10 1.73
CA LYS A 77 7.56 17.47 2.99
C LYS A 77 6.78 16.17 3.16
N ILE A 78 7.34 15.23 3.94
CA ILE A 78 6.64 14.01 4.33
C ILE A 78 6.23 14.11 5.80
N GLU A 79 5.02 13.66 6.08
CA GLU A 79 4.54 13.44 7.43
C GLU A 79 4.12 11.97 7.56
N ILE A 80 4.49 11.35 8.67
CA ILE A 80 4.23 9.95 8.96
C ILE A 80 3.25 9.87 10.12
N ASP A 81 2.09 9.27 9.88
CA ASP A 81 1.04 9.07 10.89
C ASP A 81 0.82 7.59 11.15
N ALA A 82 1.37 7.09 12.27
CA ALA A 82 1.16 5.74 12.75
C ALA A 82 -0.07 5.62 13.69
N SER A 83 -0.80 6.72 13.89
CA SER A 83 -1.95 6.77 14.78
C SER A 83 -3.30 6.79 14.08
N GLY A 84 -3.32 7.16 12.79
CA GLY A 84 -4.53 7.35 12.01
C GLY A 84 -5.29 8.64 12.33
N LYS A 85 -4.66 9.61 13.00
CA LYS A 85 -5.30 10.90 13.34
C LYS A 85 -5.76 11.67 12.11
N LYS A 86 -5.06 11.50 10.98
CA LYS A 86 -5.38 12.17 9.71
C LYS A 86 -6.19 11.28 8.76
N LEU A 87 -6.97 10.34 9.30
CA LEU A 87 -7.82 9.47 8.50
C LEU A 87 -8.78 10.25 7.59
N ASN A 88 -9.37 11.35 8.06
CA ASN A 88 -10.30 12.13 7.24
C ASN A 88 -9.61 12.77 6.04
N ASP A 89 -8.42 13.34 6.21
CA ASP A 89 -7.61 13.88 5.12
C ASP A 89 -7.23 12.79 4.11
N PHE A 90 -6.88 11.60 4.61
CA PHE A 90 -6.62 10.44 3.76
C PHE A 90 -7.85 10.07 2.93
N LEU A 91 -9.03 9.96 3.55
CA LEU A 91 -10.28 9.56 2.89
C LEU A 91 -10.68 10.54 1.81
N GLU A 92 -10.59 11.85 2.08
CA GLU A 92 -10.91 12.89 1.10
C GLU A 92 -10.07 12.72 -0.18
N ILE A 93 -8.75 12.59 -0.03
CA ILE A 93 -7.84 12.44 -1.17
C ILE A 93 -8.01 11.07 -1.86
N TYR A 94 -8.24 10.02 -1.09
CA TYR A 94 -8.45 8.67 -1.60
C TYR A 94 -9.73 8.61 -2.46
N HIS A 95 -10.88 9.06 -1.93
CA HIS A 95 -12.15 9.03 -2.66
C HIS A 95 -12.10 9.95 -3.89
N SER A 96 -11.57 11.16 -3.77
CA SER A 96 -11.34 12.05 -4.92
C SER A 96 -10.48 11.40 -6.02
N THR A 97 -9.52 10.55 -5.62
CA THR A 97 -8.72 9.79 -6.58
C THR A 97 -9.54 8.69 -7.23
N MET A 98 -10.38 7.97 -6.47
CA MET A 98 -11.27 6.93 -7.00
C MET A 98 -12.28 7.52 -7.99
N ASP A 99 -12.86 8.67 -7.67
CA ASP A 99 -13.77 9.39 -8.57
C ASP A 99 -13.08 9.75 -9.89
N ARG A 100 -11.90 10.33 -9.80
CA ARG A 100 -11.12 10.77 -10.96
C ARG A 100 -10.70 9.62 -11.90
N VAL A 101 -10.45 8.44 -11.36
CA VAL A 101 -10.07 7.26 -12.18
C VAL A 101 -11.28 6.38 -12.51
N GLU A 102 -12.48 6.84 -12.20
CA GLU A 102 -13.74 6.10 -12.43
C GLU A 102 -13.68 4.67 -11.88
N ALA A 103 -13.14 4.53 -10.67
CA ALA A 103 -12.93 3.23 -10.05
C ALA A 103 -14.26 2.50 -9.84
N LYS A 104 -14.24 1.17 -9.97
CA LYS A 104 -15.44 0.37 -9.67
C LYS A 104 -15.79 0.46 -8.19
N GLY A 105 -17.07 0.38 -7.85
CA GLY A 105 -17.60 0.57 -6.50
C GLY A 105 -16.94 -0.30 -5.43
N GLN A 106 -16.42 -1.48 -5.80
CA GLN A 106 -15.66 -2.34 -4.89
C GLN A 106 -14.36 -1.74 -4.35
N TYR A 107 -13.88 -0.64 -4.93
CA TYR A 107 -12.70 0.08 -4.46
C TYR A 107 -13.06 1.31 -3.59
N TYR A 108 -14.35 1.58 -3.38
CA TYR A 108 -14.81 2.63 -2.46
C TYR A 108 -15.00 2.05 -1.06
N PHE A 109 -13.90 1.83 -0.36
CA PHE A 109 -13.94 1.34 1.01
C PHE A 109 -14.55 2.39 1.95
N SER A 110 -15.38 1.94 2.88
CA SER A 110 -16.02 2.80 3.86
C SER A 110 -15.04 3.34 4.90
N THR A 111 -15.42 4.41 5.57
CA THR A 111 -14.66 4.94 6.72
C THR A 111 -14.44 3.86 7.80
N ASP A 112 -15.44 3.02 8.05
CA ASP A 112 -15.37 1.99 9.09
C ASP A 112 -14.36 0.91 8.74
N TYR A 113 -14.18 0.58 7.46
CA TYR A 113 -13.11 -0.32 7.02
C TYR A 113 -11.72 0.17 7.45
N PHE A 114 -11.45 1.47 7.30
CA PHE A 114 -10.16 2.05 7.71
C PHE A 114 -10.03 2.19 9.22
N LYS A 115 -11.12 2.50 9.92
CA LYS A 115 -11.14 2.48 11.40
C LYS A 115 -10.83 1.09 11.94
N GLU A 116 -11.36 0.04 11.33
CA GLU A 116 -11.04 -1.34 11.70
C GLU A 116 -9.56 -1.68 11.49
N ILE A 117 -8.93 -1.20 10.41
CA ILE A 117 -7.49 -1.36 10.21
C ILE A 117 -6.71 -0.70 11.34
N ILE A 118 -7.05 0.55 11.69
CA ILE A 118 -6.40 1.31 12.76
C ILE A 118 -6.54 0.59 14.11
N GLU A 119 -7.72 0.11 14.42
CA GLU A 119 -8.05 -0.51 15.69
C GLU A 119 -7.49 -1.94 15.82
N LYS A 120 -7.69 -2.76 14.77
CA LYS A 120 -7.36 -4.20 14.81
C LYS A 120 -5.94 -4.53 14.40
N LEU A 121 -5.23 -3.60 13.74
CA LEU A 121 -3.87 -3.77 13.28
C LEU A 121 -2.89 -2.72 13.87
N PRO A 122 -2.95 -2.44 15.19
CA PRO A 122 -2.04 -1.47 15.79
C PRO A 122 -0.59 -1.89 15.52
N LYS A 123 0.28 -0.95 15.12
CA LYS A 123 1.67 -1.19 14.72
C LYS A 123 1.87 -1.92 13.36
N ASN A 124 0.80 -2.30 12.68
CA ASN A 124 0.88 -2.95 11.37
C ASN A 124 0.37 -2.08 10.22
N PHE A 125 0.14 -0.81 10.47
CA PHE A 125 -0.18 0.19 9.46
C PHE A 125 0.59 1.49 9.71
N VAL A 126 0.71 2.28 8.68
CA VAL A 126 1.21 3.66 8.73
C VAL A 126 0.67 4.44 7.55
N PHE A 127 0.23 5.66 7.79
CA PHE A 127 -0.10 6.60 6.73
C PHE A 127 1.13 7.48 6.43
N PHE A 128 1.38 7.70 5.16
CA PHE A 128 2.33 8.67 4.67
C PHE A 128 1.56 9.79 4.01
N HIS A 129 1.85 11.03 4.40
CA HIS A 129 1.24 12.23 3.86
C HIS A 129 2.31 13.12 3.26
N VAL A 130 2.14 13.49 2.00
CA VAL A 130 2.98 14.51 1.37
C VAL A 130 2.30 15.86 1.55
N LEU A 131 3.04 16.80 2.13
CA LEU A 131 2.59 18.17 2.38
C LEU A 131 3.24 19.16 1.43
N TYR A 132 2.44 20.11 0.98
CA TYR A 132 2.87 21.32 0.32
C TYR A 132 2.23 22.53 1.01
N LYS A 133 3.03 23.47 1.55
CA LYS A 133 2.52 24.62 2.31
C LYS A 133 1.48 24.21 3.37
N GLU A 134 1.84 23.21 4.17
CA GLU A 134 1.04 22.64 5.27
C GLU A 134 -0.27 21.92 4.82
N LYS A 135 -0.58 21.87 3.52
CA LYS A 135 -1.70 21.11 2.97
C LYS A 135 -1.26 19.71 2.56
N ILE A 136 -2.01 18.70 2.94
CA ILE A 136 -1.81 17.33 2.45
C ILE A 136 -2.26 17.27 0.99
N ILE A 137 -1.37 16.86 0.09
CA ILE A 137 -1.62 16.82 -1.36
C ILE A 137 -1.52 15.41 -1.95
N SER A 138 -0.93 14.49 -1.22
CA SER A 138 -0.86 13.07 -1.58
C SER A 138 -0.77 12.24 -0.31
N THR A 139 -1.35 11.06 -0.33
CA THR A 139 -1.41 10.20 0.85
C THR A 139 -1.38 8.74 0.46
N GLU A 140 -0.88 7.91 1.37
CA GLU A 140 -0.88 6.45 1.20
C GLU A 140 -0.97 5.75 2.54
N LEU A 141 -1.84 4.75 2.60
CA LEU A 141 -1.87 3.74 3.66
C LEU A 141 -0.92 2.61 3.27
N VAL A 142 0.03 2.34 4.13
CA VAL A 142 1.00 1.25 4.00
C VAL A 142 0.76 0.23 5.11
N LEU A 143 0.64 -1.03 4.73
CA LEU A 143 0.57 -2.13 5.69
C LEU A 143 1.98 -2.64 5.97
N VAL A 144 2.25 -2.96 7.22
CA VAL A 144 3.58 -3.31 7.69
C VAL A 144 3.56 -4.64 8.44
N SER A 145 4.50 -5.51 8.10
CA SER A 145 4.75 -6.74 8.83
C SER A 145 6.21 -6.80 9.29
N SER A 146 6.58 -7.84 10.03
CA SER A 146 7.97 -8.02 10.48
C SER A 146 8.98 -8.05 9.32
N LYS A 147 8.58 -8.52 8.14
CA LYS A 147 9.49 -8.71 6.99
C LYS A 147 9.15 -7.84 5.77
N ASN A 148 7.92 -7.39 5.62
CA ASN A 148 7.46 -6.74 4.41
C ASN A 148 6.71 -5.44 4.72
N ILE A 149 6.76 -4.51 3.79
CA ILE A 149 5.84 -3.40 3.69
C ILE A 149 5.01 -3.56 2.42
N TYR A 150 3.77 -3.18 2.48
CA TYR A 150 2.83 -3.28 1.38
C TYR A 150 2.16 -1.91 1.16
N SER A 151 2.50 -1.30 0.03
CA SER A 151 1.82 -0.09 -0.46
C SER A 151 0.38 -0.48 -0.80
N PHE A 152 -0.58 -0.04 -0.01
CA PHE A 152 -1.93 -0.60 -0.05
C PHE A 152 -2.91 0.29 -0.81
N LEU A 153 -3.27 1.42 -0.26
CA LEU A 153 -4.24 2.35 -0.83
C LEU A 153 -3.74 3.78 -0.70
N GLY A 154 -4.06 4.62 -1.66
CA GLY A 154 -3.64 6.01 -1.59
C GLY A 154 -4.23 6.86 -2.71
N GLY A 155 -3.90 8.13 -2.66
CA GLY A 155 -4.36 9.09 -3.65
C GLY A 155 -3.46 10.32 -3.74
N THR A 156 -3.73 11.10 -4.78
CA THR A 156 -3.03 12.37 -5.03
C THR A 156 -4.00 13.37 -5.63
N ILE A 157 -4.01 14.58 -5.09
CA ILE A 157 -4.76 15.70 -5.64
C ILE A 157 -4.16 16.08 -7.00
N SER A 158 -4.96 16.00 -8.07
CA SER A 158 -4.49 16.10 -9.45
C SER A 158 -3.77 17.40 -9.79
N GLU A 159 -4.18 18.51 -9.18
CA GLU A 159 -3.58 19.84 -9.35
C GLU A 159 -2.07 19.87 -9.04
N TYR A 160 -1.62 18.99 -8.14
CA TYR A 160 -0.23 18.90 -7.71
C TYR A 160 0.61 17.83 -8.43
N ASN A 161 0.04 17.12 -9.42
CA ASN A 161 0.73 16.05 -10.14
C ASN A 161 2.05 16.51 -10.80
N ASN A 162 2.15 17.78 -11.20
CA ASN A 162 3.36 18.37 -11.77
C ASN A 162 4.54 18.39 -10.77
N MET A 163 4.27 18.43 -9.46
CA MET A 163 5.29 18.39 -8.40
C MET A 163 5.78 16.98 -8.09
N ARG A 164 5.14 15.95 -8.67
CA ARG A 164 5.51 14.53 -8.51
C ARG A 164 5.38 13.97 -7.09
N PRO A 165 4.33 14.32 -6.31
CA PRO A 165 4.21 13.91 -4.92
C PRO A 165 4.17 12.40 -4.74
N ASN A 166 3.54 11.64 -5.65
CA ASN A 166 3.50 10.17 -5.58
C ASN A 166 4.89 9.52 -5.71
N ASN A 167 5.78 10.06 -6.57
CA ASN A 167 7.14 9.54 -6.66
C ASN A 167 7.92 9.80 -5.36
N PHE A 168 7.74 10.97 -4.76
CA PHE A 168 8.34 11.33 -3.49
C PHE A 168 7.82 10.43 -2.36
N LEU A 169 6.51 10.26 -2.26
CA LEU A 169 5.86 9.39 -1.28
C LEU A 169 6.38 7.95 -1.35
N LYS A 170 6.49 7.37 -2.55
CA LYS A 170 7.04 6.01 -2.73
C LYS A 170 8.51 5.91 -2.34
N HIS A 171 9.30 6.94 -2.59
CA HIS A 171 10.69 7.01 -2.14
C HIS A 171 10.78 7.01 -0.62
N GLU A 172 10.00 7.86 0.05
CA GLU A 172 9.97 7.95 1.50
C GLU A 172 9.48 6.67 2.17
N ASN A 173 8.47 5.99 1.62
CA ASN A 173 8.00 4.69 2.11
C ASN A 173 9.14 3.65 2.15
N ILE A 174 9.99 3.64 1.11
CA ILE A 174 11.14 2.74 1.01
C ILE A 174 12.19 3.10 2.06
N SER A 175 12.48 4.38 2.23
CA SER A 175 13.48 4.90 3.18
C SER A 175 13.05 4.69 4.64
N TYR A 176 11.75 4.87 4.95
CA TYR A 176 11.20 4.71 6.28
C TYR A 176 11.42 3.30 6.86
N ARG A 177 11.23 2.25 6.08
CA ARG A 177 11.45 0.86 6.51
C ARG A 177 12.84 0.62 7.06
N ARG A 178 13.83 1.31 6.55
CA ARG A 178 15.24 1.15 6.94
C ARG A 178 15.58 1.83 8.26
N GLY A 179 14.85 2.89 8.63
CA GLY A 179 15.13 3.71 9.81
C GLY A 179 14.20 3.50 11.02
N GLY A 180 13.00 2.97 10.83
CA GLY A 180 11.91 3.16 11.78
C GLY A 180 11.41 1.93 12.56
N PHE A 181 11.56 0.71 12.09
CA PHE A 181 10.90 -0.46 12.69
C PHE A 181 11.79 -1.38 13.55
N TYR A 182 13.07 -1.04 13.73
CA TYR A 182 14.00 -1.80 14.57
C TYR A 182 14.60 -0.94 15.71
N ARG A 183 13.78 -0.07 16.32
CA ARG A 183 14.13 0.49 17.63
C ARG A 183 13.11 0.07 18.67
#